data_3f1fcf6c8354d5756fa7715e90a361e6
#
_entry.id   3f1fcf6c8354d5756fa7715e90a361e6
#
_cell.length_a   1.000
_cell.length_b   1.000
_cell.length_c   1.000
_cell.angle_alpha   90.00
_cell.angle_beta   90.00
_cell.angle_gamma   90.00
#
_symmetry.space_group_name_H-M   'P 1'
#
loop_
_entity.id
_entity.type
_entity.pdbx_description
1 polymer ?
#
loop_
_entity_poly.entity_id
_entity_poly.type
_entity_poly.pdbx_seq_one_letter_code
_entity_poly.pdbx_strand_id
1 'polypeptide(L)'
;VPDKIQAGLDGVLRRFTDMFDGSFTEAVEARVPKNARDVMGRAKISIHQNIYDADFEYSTQALRWEVLNSGGGSVAHVPGEGGVRMSIGTAANAATIRQSRPYHRYQPGKAMFMATAVNFGANNVNQVQRVGYFDDNNGIFFEQGANPLDPANPSGMFAVVRTDVQSALTQGRPTDVKIPAYMWSDPRGVLPRLNWSRLQMLWLEYAWYGGGSLRWG
;
A
#
# COMPACT_ATOMS: atom_id res chain seq x y z
N VAL A 1 1.71 -42.41 -13.71
CA VAL A 1 1.45 -43.35 -12.59
C VAL A 1 0.71 -42.55 -11.52
N PRO A 2 -0.42 -43.06 -11.01
CA PRO A 2 -1.16 -42.31 -10.01
C PRO A 2 -0.40 -42.28 -8.68
N ASP A 3 -0.34 -41.10 -8.06
CA ASP A 3 0.15 -40.94 -6.71
C ASP A 3 -0.62 -41.84 -5.74
N LYS A 4 0.06 -42.46 -4.81
CA LYS A 4 -0.58 -43.24 -3.74
C LYS A 4 -0.91 -42.33 -2.55
N ILE A 5 -2.12 -42.49 -2.01
CA ILE A 5 -2.52 -41.88 -0.75
C ILE A 5 -2.59 -43.00 0.29
N GLN A 6 -1.86 -42.85 1.37
CA GLN A 6 -1.80 -43.83 2.45
C GLN A 6 -1.99 -43.14 3.81
N ALA A 7 -2.76 -43.75 4.69
CA ALA A 7 -2.84 -43.29 6.06
C ALA A 7 -1.57 -43.69 6.82
N GLY A 8 -0.93 -42.72 7.46
CA GLY A 8 0.16 -42.97 8.40
C GLY A 8 -0.33 -43.62 9.67
N LEU A 9 0.58 -44.11 10.54
CA LEU A 9 0.28 -44.68 11.85
C LEU A 9 -0.40 -43.67 12.80
N ASP A 10 -0.27 -42.37 12.49
CA ASP A 10 -0.90 -41.22 13.16
C ASP A 10 -2.31 -40.89 12.63
N GLY A 11 -2.83 -41.69 11.67
CA GLY A 11 -4.11 -41.44 11.02
C GLY A 11 -4.13 -40.29 9.99
N VAL A 12 -2.98 -39.68 9.74
CA VAL A 12 -2.86 -38.59 8.74
C VAL A 12 -2.73 -39.19 7.35
N LEU A 13 -3.54 -38.71 6.41
CA LEU A 13 -3.42 -39.08 5.01
C LEU A 13 -2.20 -38.42 4.38
N ARG A 14 -1.27 -39.21 3.88
CA ARG A 14 -0.04 -38.75 3.24
C ARG A 14 -0.06 -39.13 1.76
N ARG A 15 0.39 -38.22 0.92
CA ARG A 15 0.55 -38.43 -0.51
C ARG A 15 1.99 -38.84 -0.79
N PHE A 16 2.15 -39.91 -1.55
CA PHE A 16 3.45 -40.38 -2.00
C PHE A 16 3.58 -40.24 -3.50
N THR A 17 4.70 -39.70 -3.96
CA THR A 17 5.01 -39.56 -5.39
C THR A 17 5.96 -40.69 -5.79
N ASP A 18 5.62 -41.36 -6.91
CA ASP A 18 6.46 -42.39 -7.53
C ASP A 18 7.71 -41.74 -8.14
N MET A 19 8.87 -42.26 -7.80
CA MET A 19 10.18 -41.78 -8.30
C MET A 19 10.60 -42.41 -9.59
N PHE A 20 9.70 -43.19 -10.25
CA PHE A 20 9.94 -43.93 -11.51
C PHE A 20 10.96 -45.07 -11.41
N ASP A 21 11.45 -45.37 -10.22
CA ASP A 21 12.34 -46.51 -9.92
C ASP A 21 11.66 -47.60 -9.08
N GLY A 22 10.34 -47.44 -8.85
CA GLY A 22 9.54 -48.30 -7.98
C GLY A 22 9.57 -47.90 -6.51
N SER A 23 10.33 -46.87 -6.17
CA SER A 23 10.30 -46.30 -4.82
C SER A 23 9.28 -45.17 -4.73
N PHE A 24 8.82 -44.87 -3.50
CA PHE A 24 7.89 -43.77 -3.23
C PHE A 24 8.46 -42.85 -2.17
N THR A 25 8.44 -41.55 -2.45
CA THR A 25 8.77 -40.52 -1.44
C THR A 25 7.53 -39.81 -0.97
N GLU A 26 7.50 -39.45 0.32
CA GLU A 26 6.43 -38.64 0.87
C GLU A 26 6.42 -37.26 0.21
N ALA A 27 5.31 -36.90 -0.42
CA ALA A 27 5.13 -35.56 -0.99
C ALA A 27 4.77 -34.58 0.13
N VAL A 28 5.73 -33.77 0.54
CA VAL A 28 5.49 -32.68 1.48
C VAL A 28 5.14 -31.42 0.68
N GLU A 29 3.89 -31.01 0.71
CA GLU A 29 3.47 -29.74 0.15
C GLU A 29 3.74 -28.61 1.17
N ALA A 30 4.87 -27.92 1.03
CA ALA A 30 5.14 -26.72 1.81
C ALA A 30 4.32 -25.54 1.25
N ARG A 31 3.20 -25.22 1.89
CA ARG A 31 2.41 -24.05 1.54
C ARG A 31 2.98 -22.82 2.22
N VAL A 32 3.65 -21.97 1.46
CA VAL A 32 4.05 -20.65 1.93
C VAL A 32 2.81 -19.78 2.04
N PRO A 33 2.45 -19.25 3.22
CA PRO A 33 1.28 -18.39 3.38
C PRO A 33 1.38 -17.15 2.47
N LYS A 34 0.23 -16.58 2.08
CA LYS A 34 0.20 -15.40 1.17
C LYS A 34 0.97 -14.21 1.71
N ASN A 35 0.97 -14.00 3.02
CA ASN A 35 1.73 -12.93 3.69
C ASN A 35 3.25 -13.15 3.70
N ALA A 36 3.70 -14.40 3.52
CA ALA A 36 5.12 -14.73 3.41
C ALA A 36 5.60 -14.79 1.94
N ARG A 37 4.79 -14.31 1.00
CA ARG A 37 5.15 -14.17 -0.42
C ARG A 37 5.26 -12.70 -0.79
N ASP A 38 6.18 -12.39 -1.70
CA ASP A 38 6.25 -11.05 -2.31
C ASP A 38 5.10 -10.85 -3.32
N VAL A 39 5.01 -9.65 -3.90
CA VAL A 39 3.98 -9.33 -4.92
C VAL A 39 4.07 -10.21 -6.17
N MET A 40 5.21 -10.84 -6.44
CA MET A 40 5.41 -11.78 -7.54
C MET A 40 5.10 -13.24 -7.14
N GLY A 41 4.61 -13.48 -5.92
CA GLY A 41 4.28 -14.81 -5.42
C GLY A 41 5.45 -15.64 -4.92
N ARG A 42 6.69 -15.10 -4.90
CA ARG A 42 7.90 -15.77 -4.42
C ARG A 42 7.94 -15.75 -2.90
N ALA A 43 8.52 -16.78 -2.28
CA ALA A 43 8.73 -16.77 -0.84
C ALA A 43 9.67 -15.63 -0.41
N LYS A 44 9.30 -14.89 0.63
CA LYS A 44 10.15 -13.86 1.25
C LYS A 44 11.21 -14.56 2.09
N ILE A 45 12.36 -14.81 1.53
CA ILE A 45 13.50 -15.48 2.17
C ILE A 45 14.66 -14.53 2.48
N SER A 46 14.56 -13.26 2.07
CA SER A 46 15.55 -12.22 2.32
C SER A 46 15.21 -11.40 3.56
N ILE A 47 16.24 -10.91 4.24
CA ILE A 47 16.08 -9.95 5.34
C ILE A 47 15.61 -8.62 4.74
N HIS A 48 14.58 -8.01 5.34
CA HIS A 48 14.15 -6.67 4.97
C HIS A 48 15.24 -5.66 5.33
N GLN A 49 15.62 -4.84 4.33
CA GLN A 49 16.50 -3.71 4.56
C GLN A 49 15.63 -2.46 4.76
N ASN A 50 15.72 -1.86 5.94
CA ASN A 50 15.10 -0.56 6.18
C ASN A 50 15.88 0.52 5.41
N ILE A 51 15.23 1.18 4.45
CA ILE A 51 15.82 2.25 3.64
C ILE A 51 15.56 3.60 4.30
N TYR A 52 14.39 3.77 4.90
CA TYR A 52 13.95 5.02 5.50
C TYR A 52 13.01 4.72 6.67
N ASP A 53 13.29 5.40 7.75
CA ASP A 53 12.47 5.35 8.97
C ASP A 53 12.12 6.76 9.39
N ALA A 54 10.89 6.97 9.83
CA ALA A 54 10.38 8.26 10.26
C ALA A 54 9.64 8.11 11.58
N ASP A 55 10.32 8.51 12.62
CA ASP A 55 9.80 8.61 13.97
C ASP A 55 9.55 10.10 14.30
N PHE A 56 8.34 10.43 14.72
CA PHE A 56 7.95 11.80 15.05
C PHE A 56 7.74 12.02 16.56
N GLU A 57 8.38 11.20 17.37
CA GLU A 57 8.26 11.31 18.84
C GLU A 57 8.70 12.68 19.36
N TYR A 58 9.80 13.21 18.83
CA TYR A 58 10.42 14.44 19.37
C TYR A 58 10.27 15.68 18.49
N SER A 59 10.06 15.52 17.19
CA SER A 59 10.04 16.64 16.26
C SER A 59 9.41 16.32 14.93
N THR A 60 9.22 17.35 14.08
CA THR A 60 8.81 17.18 12.67
C THR A 60 9.92 16.61 11.80
N GLN A 61 11.13 16.39 12.30
CA GLN A 61 12.31 15.96 11.54
C GLN A 61 12.59 16.82 10.29
N ALA A 62 12.68 18.13 10.44
CA ALA A 62 12.84 19.09 9.34
C ALA A 62 14.07 18.85 8.45
N LEU A 63 15.12 18.20 8.95
CA LEU A 63 16.31 17.83 8.15
C LEU A 63 16.02 16.66 7.19
N ARG A 64 15.07 15.81 7.50
CA ARG A 64 14.72 14.62 6.70
C ARG A 64 13.47 14.85 5.84
N TRP A 65 12.65 15.84 6.21
CA TRP A 65 11.39 16.16 5.55
C TRP A 65 11.37 17.59 5.07
N GLU A 66 10.88 17.78 3.87
CA GLU A 66 10.57 19.06 3.30
C GLU A 66 9.08 19.37 3.46
N VAL A 67 8.78 20.63 3.69
CA VAL A 67 7.40 21.12 3.84
C VAL A 67 7.18 22.27 2.85
N LEU A 68 6.14 22.15 2.04
CA LEU A 68 5.68 23.17 1.12
C LEU A 68 4.23 23.52 1.48
N ASN A 69 4.01 24.79 1.81
CA ASN A 69 2.69 25.29 2.23
C ASN A 69 2.21 26.41 1.32
N SER A 70 0.91 26.43 1.03
CA SER A 70 0.25 27.53 0.34
C SER A 70 -1.15 27.78 0.94
N GLY A 71 -1.68 28.99 0.79
CA GLY A 71 -3.06 29.31 1.17
C GLY A 71 -3.38 29.11 2.67
N GLY A 72 -2.42 29.31 3.57
CA GLY A 72 -2.63 29.11 5.00
C GLY A 72 -2.39 27.67 5.49
N GLY A 73 -1.71 26.85 4.68
CA GLY A 73 -1.31 25.51 5.11
C GLY A 73 -0.26 25.53 6.21
N SER A 74 -0.22 24.51 7.04
CA SER A 74 0.73 24.39 8.13
C SER A 74 1.05 22.93 8.49
N VAL A 75 2.22 22.72 9.09
CA VAL A 75 2.66 21.44 9.64
C VAL A 75 3.10 21.65 11.08
N ALA A 76 2.53 20.90 12.00
CA ALA A 76 2.83 21.00 13.42
C ALA A 76 3.19 19.63 14.01
N HIS A 77 4.17 19.60 14.90
CA HIS A 77 4.45 18.44 15.73
C HIS A 77 3.40 18.30 16.84
N VAL A 78 2.94 17.09 17.09
CA VAL A 78 1.97 16.75 18.13
C VAL A 78 2.61 15.76 19.11
N PRO A 79 3.30 16.23 20.15
CA PRO A 79 4.09 15.37 21.04
C PRO A 79 3.27 14.28 21.73
N GLY A 80 2.02 14.61 22.13
CA GLY A 80 1.13 13.67 22.81
C GLY A 80 0.65 12.50 21.92
N GLU A 81 0.77 12.63 20.61
CA GLU A 81 0.39 11.61 19.65
C GLU A 81 1.63 10.97 18.97
N GLY A 82 2.84 11.48 19.25
CA GLY A 82 4.07 11.04 18.58
C GLY A 82 4.00 11.25 17.06
N GLY A 83 3.30 12.29 16.60
CA GLY A 83 2.94 12.47 15.21
C GLY A 83 3.12 13.88 14.68
N VAL A 84 2.79 14.05 13.42
CA VAL A 84 2.79 15.33 12.72
C VAL A 84 1.42 15.59 12.13
N ARG A 85 0.84 16.73 12.50
CA ARG A 85 -0.44 17.20 11.96
C ARG A 85 -0.18 18.14 10.79
N MET A 86 -0.81 17.82 9.67
CA MET A 86 -0.85 18.68 8.49
C MET A 86 -2.23 19.34 8.41
N SER A 87 -2.25 20.64 8.17
CA SER A 87 -3.48 21.41 8.07
C SER A 87 -3.45 22.29 6.84
N ILE A 88 -4.61 22.53 6.25
CA ILE A 88 -4.79 23.47 5.14
C ILE A 88 -5.69 24.61 5.56
N GLY A 89 -5.51 25.79 4.93
CA GLY A 89 -6.41 26.91 5.11
C GLY A 89 -7.71 26.74 4.31
N THR A 90 -8.59 27.73 4.43
CA THR A 90 -9.88 27.79 3.70
C THR A 90 -9.79 28.45 2.33
N ALA A 91 -8.63 28.97 1.96
CA ALA A 91 -8.40 29.55 0.65
C ALA A 91 -8.55 28.52 -0.48
N ALA A 92 -9.05 28.94 -1.62
CA ALA A 92 -9.06 28.09 -2.81
C ALA A 92 -7.62 27.69 -3.17
N ASN A 93 -7.42 26.40 -3.50
CA ASN A 93 -6.11 25.82 -3.79
C ASN A 93 -5.09 25.89 -2.63
N ALA A 94 -5.56 25.99 -1.37
CA ALA A 94 -4.70 25.83 -0.23
C ALA A 94 -4.09 24.39 -0.22
N ALA A 95 -2.79 24.30 0.01
CA ALA A 95 -2.10 23.02 0.03
C ALA A 95 -1.05 22.96 1.13
N THR A 96 -0.87 21.77 1.67
CA THR A 96 0.24 21.42 2.55
C THR A 96 0.84 20.11 2.03
N ILE A 97 2.10 20.16 1.63
CA ILE A 97 2.83 19.00 1.14
C ILE A 97 3.97 18.74 2.11
N ARG A 98 4.14 17.49 2.49
CA ARG A 98 5.25 17.02 3.29
C ARG A 98 5.87 15.81 2.62
N GLN A 99 7.10 15.96 2.19
CA GLN A 99 7.82 14.93 1.44
C GLN A 99 9.19 14.64 2.03
N SER A 100 9.66 13.40 1.86
CA SER A 100 11.03 13.04 2.25
C SER A 100 12.04 13.76 1.37
N ARG A 101 13.09 14.34 1.97
CA ARG A 101 14.19 14.93 1.20
C ARG A 101 14.98 13.91 0.40
N PRO A 102 15.31 12.70 0.95
CA PRO A 102 15.90 11.65 0.15
C PRO A 102 14.90 11.09 -0.87
N TYR A 103 15.37 10.92 -2.09
CA TYR A 103 14.63 10.22 -3.14
C TYR A 103 14.93 8.72 -3.08
N HIS A 104 13.88 7.92 -2.90
CA HIS A 104 13.98 6.46 -2.80
C HIS A 104 13.84 5.82 -4.18
N ARG A 105 14.98 5.57 -4.83
CA ARG A 105 14.96 4.95 -6.16
C ARG A 105 14.51 3.50 -6.08
N TYR A 106 13.60 3.15 -6.96
CA TYR A 106 13.24 1.76 -7.18
C TYR A 106 14.43 0.96 -7.71
N GLN A 107 14.66 -0.22 -7.14
CA GLN A 107 15.70 -1.15 -7.59
C GLN A 107 15.03 -2.31 -8.33
N PRO A 108 15.27 -2.48 -9.63
CA PRO A 108 14.74 -3.62 -10.38
C PRO A 108 15.11 -4.95 -9.71
N GLY A 109 14.15 -5.86 -9.63
CA GLY A 109 14.37 -7.15 -9.00
C GLY A 109 14.09 -7.22 -7.50
N LYS A 110 13.80 -6.07 -6.86
CA LYS A 110 13.43 -6.01 -5.45
C LYS A 110 12.00 -5.51 -5.30
N ALA A 111 11.28 -6.03 -4.32
CA ALA A 111 10.02 -5.44 -3.93
C ALA A 111 10.28 -4.28 -2.96
N MET A 112 9.58 -3.16 -3.17
CA MET A 112 9.56 -2.02 -2.25
C MET A 112 8.33 -2.14 -1.37
N PHE A 113 8.52 -1.92 -0.07
CA PHE A 113 7.45 -1.95 0.92
C PHE A 113 7.43 -0.63 1.70
N MET A 114 6.26 -0.05 1.85
CA MET A 114 6.01 1.10 2.71
C MET A 114 4.91 0.75 3.71
N ALA A 115 5.12 1.07 4.97
CA ALA A 115 4.08 1.07 5.98
C ALA A 115 4.01 2.44 6.64
N THR A 116 2.81 2.91 6.93
CA THR A 116 2.58 4.20 7.59
C THR A 116 1.36 4.15 8.47
N ALA A 117 1.40 4.89 9.57
CA ALA A 117 0.23 5.17 10.38
C ALA A 117 -0.32 6.55 9.99
N VAL A 118 -1.58 6.62 9.65
CA VAL A 118 -2.22 7.87 9.22
C VAL A 118 -3.65 7.98 9.76
N ASN A 119 -4.02 9.19 10.12
CA ASN A 119 -5.39 9.57 10.41
C ASN A 119 -5.80 10.65 9.41
N PHE A 120 -6.68 10.31 8.48
CA PHE A 120 -7.18 11.26 7.49
C PHE A 120 -8.22 12.24 8.06
N GLY A 121 -8.75 11.96 9.26
CA GLY A 121 -9.79 12.80 9.86
C GLY A 121 -11.15 12.63 9.18
N ALA A 122 -11.99 13.63 9.33
CA ALA A 122 -13.32 13.65 8.73
C ALA A 122 -13.21 13.76 7.20
N ASN A 123 -14.05 12.99 6.53
CA ASN A 123 -14.11 13.02 5.07
C ASN A 123 -14.80 14.31 4.57
N ASN A 124 -14.17 15.01 3.64
CA ASN A 124 -14.65 16.28 3.09
C ASN A 124 -14.52 16.26 1.55
N VAL A 125 -15.62 16.53 0.87
CA VAL A 125 -15.69 16.54 -0.61
C VAL A 125 -14.81 17.60 -1.27
N ASN A 126 -14.50 18.67 -0.55
CA ASN A 126 -13.70 19.79 -1.06
C ASN A 126 -12.22 19.67 -0.66
N GLN A 127 -11.83 18.55 -0.08
CA GLN A 127 -10.47 18.30 0.37
C GLN A 127 -9.96 16.99 -0.20
N VAL A 128 -8.71 17.00 -0.64
CA VAL A 128 -8.01 15.79 -1.05
C VAL A 128 -6.82 15.58 -0.13
N GLN A 129 -6.70 14.38 0.42
CA GLN A 129 -5.60 13.99 1.28
C GLN A 129 -4.93 12.77 0.68
N ARG A 130 -3.59 12.75 0.64
CA ARG A 130 -2.81 11.68 0.02
C ARG A 130 -1.66 11.25 0.90
N VAL A 131 -1.36 9.95 0.88
CA VAL A 131 -0.18 9.37 1.51
C VAL A 131 0.33 8.19 0.68
N GLY A 132 1.63 8.15 0.41
CA GLY A 132 2.22 7.07 -0.40
C GLY A 132 3.53 7.46 -1.06
N TYR A 133 3.87 6.72 -2.10
CA TYR A 133 4.99 7.00 -3.00
C TYR A 133 4.49 7.64 -4.27
N PHE A 134 4.61 8.93 -4.43
CA PHE A 134 4.15 9.61 -5.62
C PHE A 134 4.84 10.96 -5.81
N ASP A 135 4.84 11.39 -7.05
CA ASP A 135 5.11 12.75 -7.50
C ASP A 135 3.93 13.27 -8.34
N ASP A 136 4.13 14.36 -9.06
CA ASP A 136 3.08 14.94 -9.89
C ASP A 136 2.69 14.04 -11.06
N ASN A 137 3.57 13.18 -11.53
CA ASN A 137 3.42 12.41 -12.76
C ASN A 137 3.18 10.91 -12.49
N ASN A 138 3.84 10.35 -11.48
CA ASN A 138 3.82 8.92 -11.23
C ASN A 138 3.64 8.62 -9.75
N GLY A 139 3.09 7.45 -9.44
CA GLY A 139 3.08 6.99 -8.08
C GLY A 139 1.99 6.03 -7.71
N ILE A 140 2.07 5.63 -6.45
CA ILE A 140 1.14 4.72 -5.80
C ILE A 140 0.85 5.32 -4.43
N PHE A 141 -0.43 5.58 -4.15
CA PHE A 141 -0.82 6.24 -2.91
C PHE A 141 -2.26 5.94 -2.51
N PHE A 142 -2.55 6.19 -1.26
CA PHE A 142 -3.92 6.25 -0.75
C PHE A 142 -4.42 7.69 -0.85
N GLU A 143 -5.65 7.86 -1.29
CA GLU A 143 -6.30 9.15 -1.44
C GLU A 143 -7.66 9.14 -0.73
N GLN A 144 -7.90 10.12 0.12
CA GLN A 144 -9.23 10.47 0.58
C GLN A 144 -9.69 11.74 -0.14
N GLY A 145 -10.85 11.69 -0.77
CA GLY A 145 -11.34 12.83 -1.54
C GLY A 145 -12.72 12.61 -2.14
N ALA A 146 -13.08 13.44 -3.12
CA ALA A 146 -14.35 13.33 -3.82
C ALA A 146 -14.52 11.95 -4.48
N ASN A 147 -15.71 11.38 -4.36
CA ASN A 147 -16.07 10.11 -4.97
C ASN A 147 -17.07 10.33 -6.11
N PRO A 148 -16.62 10.49 -7.34
CA PRO A 148 -17.51 10.72 -8.49
C PRO A 148 -18.33 9.48 -8.87
N LEU A 149 -17.96 8.30 -8.36
CA LEU A 149 -18.60 7.03 -8.71
C LEU A 149 -19.82 6.69 -7.83
N ASP A 150 -19.96 7.37 -6.69
CA ASP A 150 -21.07 7.16 -5.77
C ASP A 150 -21.62 8.50 -5.26
N PRO A 151 -22.65 9.06 -5.91
CA PRO A 151 -23.26 10.33 -5.50
C PRO A 151 -23.88 10.29 -4.09
N ALA A 152 -24.26 9.10 -3.60
CA ALA A 152 -24.79 8.94 -2.25
C ALA A 152 -23.71 9.04 -1.17
N ASN A 153 -22.45 8.74 -1.55
CA ASN A 153 -21.27 8.90 -0.70
C ASN A 153 -20.25 9.77 -1.46
N PRO A 154 -20.45 11.09 -1.49
CA PRO A 154 -19.71 12.01 -2.36
C PRO A 154 -18.22 12.12 -2.06
N SER A 155 -17.75 11.47 -1.01
CA SER A 155 -16.34 11.38 -0.66
C SER A 155 -15.97 9.95 -0.27
N GLY A 156 -14.74 9.55 -0.57
CA GLY A 156 -14.30 8.17 -0.38
C GLY A 156 -12.80 8.04 -0.17
N MET A 157 -12.41 6.80 0.12
CA MET A 157 -11.02 6.37 0.19
C MET A 157 -10.69 5.51 -1.03
N PHE A 158 -9.54 5.76 -1.63
CA PHE A 158 -9.07 5.07 -2.82
C PHE A 158 -7.62 4.63 -2.66
N ALA A 159 -7.28 3.49 -3.24
CA ALA A 159 -5.91 3.18 -3.65
C ALA A 159 -5.74 3.70 -5.09
N VAL A 160 -4.71 4.48 -5.32
CA VAL A 160 -4.50 5.18 -6.59
C VAL A 160 -3.17 4.76 -7.19
N VAL A 161 -3.20 4.45 -8.48
CA VAL A 161 -2.01 4.29 -9.31
C VAL A 161 -2.01 5.42 -10.32
N ARG A 162 -0.99 6.28 -10.26
CA ARG A 162 -0.77 7.40 -11.17
C ARG A 162 0.32 7.02 -12.17
N THR A 163 0.08 7.29 -13.43
CA THR A 163 1.05 7.05 -14.49
C THR A 163 1.10 8.23 -15.45
N ASP A 164 2.30 8.67 -15.77
CA ASP A 164 2.54 9.64 -16.84
C ASP A 164 2.57 8.91 -18.20
N VAL A 165 1.45 8.28 -18.54
CA VAL A 165 1.28 7.74 -19.89
C VAL A 165 0.84 8.89 -20.79
N GLN A 166 1.77 9.45 -21.52
CA GLN A 166 1.45 10.44 -22.55
C GLN A 166 0.69 9.75 -23.69
N SER A 167 -0.59 9.99 -23.75
CA SER A 167 -1.42 9.61 -24.90
C SER A 167 -2.10 10.85 -25.47
N ALA A 168 -2.49 10.77 -26.73
CA ALA A 168 -3.29 11.81 -27.37
C ALA A 168 -4.61 12.08 -26.63
N LEU A 169 -5.11 11.08 -25.87
CA LEU A 169 -6.33 11.16 -25.08
C LEU A 169 -6.13 11.91 -23.76
N THR A 170 -4.95 11.82 -23.17
CA THR A 170 -4.66 12.45 -21.86
C THR A 170 -4.10 13.86 -21.99
N GLN A 171 -3.76 14.30 -23.21
CA GLN A 171 -3.15 15.61 -23.47
C GLN A 171 -1.92 15.89 -22.60
N GLY A 172 -1.11 14.87 -22.31
CA GLY A 172 0.08 14.98 -21.47
C GLY A 172 -0.20 15.14 -19.97
N ARG A 173 -1.41 14.84 -19.51
CA ARG A 173 -1.74 14.79 -18.07
C ARG A 173 -1.55 13.38 -17.53
N PRO A 174 -1.09 13.25 -16.28
CA PRO A 174 -1.04 11.95 -15.63
C PRO A 174 -2.43 11.31 -15.51
N THR A 175 -2.49 10.00 -15.66
CA THR A 175 -3.72 9.22 -15.53
C THR A 175 -3.75 8.54 -14.18
N ASP A 176 -4.83 8.76 -13.44
CA ASP A 176 -5.09 8.10 -12.16
C ASP A 176 -6.07 6.94 -12.32
N VAL A 177 -5.63 5.74 -11.97
CA VAL A 177 -6.52 4.58 -11.79
C VAL A 177 -6.87 4.52 -10.30
N LYS A 178 -8.14 4.74 -9.97
CA LYS A 178 -8.64 4.78 -8.60
C LYS A 178 -9.45 3.53 -8.28
N ILE A 179 -9.03 2.79 -7.26
CA ILE A 179 -9.71 1.59 -6.75
C ILE A 179 -10.35 1.96 -5.41
N PRO A 180 -11.69 2.08 -5.35
CA PRO A 180 -12.36 2.54 -4.14
C PRO A 180 -12.31 1.48 -3.02
N ALA A 181 -12.28 1.95 -1.77
CA ALA A 181 -12.11 1.10 -0.60
C ALA A 181 -13.19 0.02 -0.42
N TYR A 182 -14.41 0.24 -0.93
CA TYR A 182 -15.44 -0.79 -0.88
C TYR A 182 -15.13 -2.02 -1.76
N MET A 183 -14.20 -1.89 -2.70
CA MET A 183 -13.69 -2.98 -3.53
C MET A 183 -12.47 -3.68 -2.91
N TRP A 184 -11.92 -3.17 -1.81
CA TRP A 184 -10.83 -3.83 -1.08
C TRP A 184 -11.44 -4.97 -0.28
N SER A 185 -11.50 -6.14 -0.89
CA SER A 185 -12.25 -7.23 -0.31
C SER A 185 -11.49 -7.99 0.75
N ASP A 186 -12.06 -8.11 1.93
CA ASP A 186 -11.99 -9.38 2.64
C ASP A 186 -12.86 -10.38 1.88
N PRO A 187 -12.29 -11.40 1.25
CA PRO A 187 -13.08 -12.40 0.51
C PRO A 187 -14.08 -13.15 1.40
N ARG A 188 -14.01 -12.99 2.72
CA ARG A 188 -14.92 -13.59 3.69
C ARG A 188 -16.04 -12.66 4.12
N GLY A 189 -15.96 -11.37 3.79
CA GLY A 189 -16.94 -10.36 4.18
C GLY A 189 -17.09 -10.13 5.70
N VAL A 190 -16.11 -10.57 6.48
CA VAL A 190 -16.19 -10.59 7.95
C VAL A 190 -15.60 -9.34 8.59
N LEU A 191 -14.71 -8.62 7.89
CA LEU A 191 -14.08 -7.44 8.45
C LEU A 191 -15.04 -6.26 8.51
N PRO A 192 -15.11 -5.56 9.65
CA PRO A 192 -15.88 -4.33 9.76
C PRO A 192 -15.33 -3.28 8.78
N ARG A 193 -16.19 -2.40 8.29
CA ARG A 193 -15.77 -1.25 7.49
C ARG A 193 -14.76 -0.41 8.27
N LEU A 194 -13.63 -0.10 7.65
CA LEU A 194 -12.60 0.75 8.25
C LEU A 194 -13.16 2.17 8.52
N ASN A 195 -12.86 2.68 9.70
CA ASN A 195 -13.21 4.04 10.04
C ASN A 195 -12.02 4.97 9.77
N TRP A 196 -12.03 5.64 8.63
CA TRP A 196 -10.95 6.49 8.15
C TRP A 196 -10.72 7.76 8.97
N SER A 197 -11.66 8.12 9.87
CA SER A 197 -11.47 9.20 10.82
C SER A 197 -10.67 8.80 12.06
N ARG A 198 -10.22 7.56 12.14
CA ARG A 198 -9.32 7.06 13.19
C ARG A 198 -7.97 6.71 12.59
N LEU A 199 -6.97 6.57 13.46
CA LEU A 199 -5.64 6.11 13.05
C LEU A 199 -5.73 4.74 12.37
N GLN A 200 -5.20 4.65 11.17
CA GLN A 200 -5.10 3.43 10.38
C GLN A 200 -3.64 3.12 10.07
N MET A 201 -3.31 1.84 10.09
CA MET A 201 -2.04 1.35 9.55
C MET A 201 -2.24 0.98 8.10
N LEU A 202 -1.58 1.68 7.21
CA LEU A 202 -1.65 1.44 5.77
C LEU A 202 -0.31 0.94 5.26
N TRP A 203 -0.35 0.05 4.29
CA TRP A 203 0.86 -0.43 3.65
C TRP A 203 0.69 -0.58 2.14
N LEU A 204 1.79 -0.40 1.42
CA LEU A 204 1.94 -0.59 -0.02
C LEU A 204 3.14 -1.48 -0.28
N GLU A 205 2.99 -2.46 -1.14
CA GLU A 205 4.08 -3.28 -1.64
C GLU A 205 4.02 -3.35 -3.15
N TYR A 206 5.12 -3.04 -3.82
CA TYR A 206 5.18 -3.09 -5.26
C TYR A 206 6.51 -3.66 -5.77
N ALA A 207 6.45 -4.29 -6.93
CA ALA A 207 7.61 -4.73 -7.69
C ALA A 207 7.38 -4.41 -9.18
N TRP A 208 8.40 -3.90 -9.83
CA TRP A 208 8.35 -3.48 -11.22
C TRP A 208 9.39 -4.22 -12.05
N TYR A 209 8.92 -4.86 -13.13
CA TYR A 209 9.74 -5.59 -14.09
C TYR A 209 9.24 -5.35 -15.52
N GLY A 210 8.98 -4.08 -15.88
CA GLY A 210 8.33 -3.76 -17.14
C GLY A 210 6.82 -4.06 -17.15
N GLY A 211 6.30 -4.67 -16.09
CA GLY A 211 4.90 -4.81 -15.76
C GLY A 211 4.80 -4.93 -14.25
N GLY A 212 4.12 -3.99 -13.59
CA GLY A 212 4.10 -3.87 -12.15
C GLY A 212 3.07 -4.80 -11.49
N SER A 213 3.42 -5.33 -10.33
CA SER A 213 2.47 -5.93 -9.40
C SER A 213 2.42 -5.07 -8.14
N LEU A 214 1.22 -4.76 -7.68
CA LEU A 214 0.96 -3.91 -6.53
C LEU A 214 0.05 -4.62 -5.54
N ARG A 215 0.36 -4.50 -4.26
CA ARG A 215 -0.50 -4.90 -3.15
C ARG A 215 -0.63 -3.76 -2.16
N TRP A 216 -1.76 -3.70 -1.49
CA TRP A 216 -2.02 -2.73 -0.42
C TRP A 216 -2.95 -3.31 0.64
N GLY A 217 -2.95 -2.66 1.83
CA GLY A 217 -3.84 -2.97 2.93
C GLY A 217 -3.71 -1.98 4.07
#